data_92ecb05e63b4400787fd01aac19001c7
#
_entry.id   92ecb05e63b4400787fd01aac19001c7
#
_cell.length_a   1.000
_cell.length_b   1.000
_cell.length_c   1.000
_cell.angle_alpha   90.00
_cell.angle_beta   90.00
_cell.angle_gamma   90.00
#
_symmetry.space_group_name_H-M   'P 1'
#
loop_
_entity.id
_entity.type
_entity.pdbx_description
1 polymer ?
#
loop_
_entity_poly.entity_id
_entity_poly.type
_entity_poly.pdbx_seq_one_letter_code
_entity_poly.pdbx_strand_id
1 'polypeptide(L)'
;MPTLALISKDSNVYQELVRTLKGTAWSVEWLGPEAMDDSEIHQEVVALDAAHPQAGVWGTPHRKPVLLLVGEAPPAGSDELGDDIVFRPMRQDELLVRLERLRACTPLYDLRRQYAKTFASMAPGIVVVGPDLKMVFANPRSYEILGHREETIASDDIARVVSAEALQRVREALSQRQYPRGMDIELVRRDGTKIICSSSFAPLIGAEDHTVISFEDVTDLRETERELIKTMEFLESLIDASVDAIIATDMEQRVVLFNPSAERVSGRHVSDVLGTVKLEDLLGRSSAELVTQRLLAPDHGGEGRLEPTMLDLLDLHGTRIPVQLSASLIYEHGEPSAIVLIFADLRDRIRVEERLAEAQKKLAFTEKQGVLAELAGTAAHELNQPLTSMMAYAELLLRQSEPGSNGAKAAEVLIREAERMAEIVRKIGKITRYETTSYVGHQKIFDLDRAADASTDPGAKG
;
A
#
# COMPACT_ATOMS: atom_id res chain seq x y z
N MET A 1 13.77 -66.14 10.26
CA MET A 1 12.64 -67.09 10.20
C MET A 1 11.36 -66.25 10.13
N PRO A 2 10.39 -66.58 9.27
CA PRO A 2 9.13 -65.89 9.29
C PRO A 2 8.40 -66.12 10.60
N THR A 3 7.79 -65.09 11.13
CA THR A 3 7.13 -65.11 12.43
C THR A 3 5.64 -64.79 12.28
N LEU A 4 4.82 -65.64 12.86
CA LEU A 4 3.38 -65.47 12.99
C LEU A 4 3.04 -64.88 14.35
N ALA A 5 2.42 -63.69 14.33
CA ALA A 5 1.90 -63.12 15.58
C ALA A 5 0.54 -63.74 15.90
N LEU A 6 0.35 -64.28 17.09
CA LEU A 6 -0.97 -64.78 17.53
C LEU A 6 -1.62 -63.82 18.52
N ILE A 7 -2.83 -63.36 18.20
CA ILE A 7 -3.70 -62.62 19.10
C ILE A 7 -4.85 -63.54 19.53
N SER A 8 -4.79 -64.03 20.74
CA SER A 8 -5.83 -64.90 21.33
C SER A 8 -5.77 -64.79 22.86
N LYS A 9 -6.92 -64.97 23.50
CA LYS A 9 -7.04 -65.19 24.95
C LYS A 9 -6.84 -66.65 25.37
N ASP A 10 -6.93 -67.58 24.41
CA ASP A 10 -6.86 -69.00 24.70
C ASP A 10 -5.41 -69.54 24.44
N SER A 11 -4.76 -69.93 25.50
CA SER A 11 -3.43 -70.58 25.43
C SER A 11 -3.43 -71.89 24.67
N ASN A 12 -4.60 -72.57 24.54
CA ASN A 12 -4.69 -73.77 23.75
C ASN A 12 -4.52 -73.52 22.26
N VAL A 13 -4.99 -72.37 21.74
CA VAL A 13 -4.78 -71.94 20.37
C VAL A 13 -3.30 -71.75 20.10
N TYR A 14 -2.58 -71.10 21.01
CA TYR A 14 -1.12 -70.96 20.91
C TYR A 14 -0.40 -72.30 20.86
N GLN A 15 -0.73 -73.22 21.81
CA GLN A 15 -0.15 -74.55 21.84
C GLN A 15 -0.44 -75.36 20.58
N GLU A 16 -1.64 -75.27 20.04
CA GLU A 16 -2.04 -75.92 18.81
C GLU A 16 -1.22 -75.39 17.62
N LEU A 17 -1.10 -74.04 17.47
CA LEU A 17 -0.29 -73.43 16.41
C LEU A 17 1.18 -73.85 16.52
N VAL A 18 1.81 -73.76 17.71
CA VAL A 18 3.20 -74.18 17.93
C VAL A 18 3.40 -75.64 17.60
N ARG A 19 2.46 -76.51 17.98
CA ARG A 19 2.50 -77.94 17.64
C ARG A 19 2.36 -78.16 16.16
N THR A 20 1.43 -77.51 15.48
CA THR A 20 1.16 -77.63 14.05
C THR A 20 2.32 -77.14 13.22
N LEU A 21 2.98 -76.06 13.60
CA LEU A 21 4.12 -75.48 12.90
C LEU A 21 5.49 -76.06 13.28
N LYS A 22 5.50 -77.04 14.21
CA LYS A 22 6.73 -77.71 14.64
C LYS A 22 7.46 -78.39 13.48
N GLY A 23 8.72 -78.02 13.28
CA GLY A 23 9.55 -78.57 12.21
C GLY A 23 9.41 -77.81 10.87
N THR A 24 8.66 -76.74 10.83
CA THR A 24 8.60 -75.81 9.72
C THR A 24 9.56 -74.64 9.89
N ALA A 25 9.64 -73.74 8.89
CA ALA A 25 10.43 -72.51 8.99
C ALA A 25 9.75 -71.42 9.80
N TRP A 26 8.49 -71.59 10.20
CA TRP A 26 7.69 -70.59 10.91
C TRP A 26 7.88 -70.68 12.43
N SER A 27 7.91 -69.50 13.06
CA SER A 27 7.82 -69.33 14.50
C SER A 27 6.52 -68.62 14.88
N VAL A 28 6.00 -68.89 16.07
CA VAL A 28 4.76 -68.25 16.59
C VAL A 28 5.14 -67.41 17.80
N GLU A 29 4.72 -66.19 17.79
CA GLU A 29 4.83 -65.27 18.89
C GLU A 29 3.43 -64.94 19.43
N TRP A 30 3.23 -65.14 20.72
CA TRP A 30 1.97 -64.83 21.36
C TRP A 30 2.02 -63.41 21.93
N LEU A 31 1.29 -62.50 21.31
CA LEU A 31 1.26 -61.10 21.72
C LEU A 31 0.19 -60.79 22.79
N GLY A 32 -0.62 -61.80 23.17
CA GLY A 32 -1.68 -61.63 24.14
C GLY A 32 -2.91 -60.89 23.60
N PRO A 33 -3.99 -60.83 24.39
CA PRO A 33 -5.25 -60.28 23.94
C PRO A 33 -5.28 -58.73 23.89
N GLU A 34 -4.28 -58.04 24.45
CA GLU A 34 -4.21 -56.57 24.55
C GLU A 34 -3.34 -55.94 23.45
N ALA A 35 -2.61 -56.72 22.68
CA ALA A 35 -1.76 -56.24 21.59
C ALA A 35 -2.62 -55.81 20.40
N MET A 36 -3.24 -54.65 20.54
CA MET A 36 -4.18 -54.08 19.53
C MET A 36 -3.55 -52.98 18.69
N ASP A 37 -2.35 -52.51 19.01
CA ASP A 37 -1.66 -51.47 18.27
C ASP A 37 -0.80 -52.06 17.17
N ASP A 38 -1.18 -51.79 15.92
CA ASP A 38 -0.49 -52.24 14.69
C ASP A 38 0.98 -51.76 14.64
N SER A 39 1.33 -50.71 15.40
CA SER A 39 2.70 -50.18 15.48
C SER A 39 3.68 -51.10 16.21
N GLU A 40 3.19 -51.98 17.08
CA GLU A 40 3.97 -52.88 17.87
C GLU A 40 4.13 -54.28 17.25
N ILE A 41 3.34 -54.59 16.20
CA ILE A 41 3.38 -55.89 15.54
C ILE A 41 4.47 -55.88 14.43
N HIS A 42 5.60 -56.52 14.72
CA HIS A 42 6.72 -56.62 13.78
C HIS A 42 6.68 -57.89 12.88
N GLN A 43 5.77 -58.81 13.14
CA GLN A 43 5.64 -60.09 12.47
C GLN A 43 5.06 -59.92 11.05
N GLU A 44 5.37 -60.89 10.16
CA GLU A 44 4.98 -60.85 8.76
C GLU A 44 3.48 -61.12 8.54
N VAL A 45 2.86 -61.98 9.34
CA VAL A 45 1.46 -62.36 9.32
C VAL A 45 0.88 -62.37 10.72
N VAL A 46 -0.38 -61.98 10.87
CA VAL A 46 -1.09 -62.01 12.14
C VAL A 46 -2.15 -63.11 12.08
N ALA A 47 -2.14 -63.99 13.08
CA ALA A 47 -3.24 -64.94 13.32
C ALA A 47 -4.16 -64.37 14.39
N LEU A 48 -5.45 -64.23 14.05
CA LEU A 48 -6.47 -63.74 14.94
C LEU A 48 -7.45 -64.85 15.27
N ASP A 49 -7.65 -65.13 16.57
CA ASP A 49 -8.67 -66.02 17.01
C ASP A 49 -10.05 -65.38 16.82
N ALA A 50 -10.92 -66.03 16.03
CA ALA A 50 -12.28 -65.55 15.75
C ALA A 50 -13.15 -65.43 17.01
N ALA A 51 -12.84 -66.14 18.08
CA ALA A 51 -13.48 -66.01 19.37
C ALA A 51 -13.08 -64.77 20.17
N HIS A 52 -12.10 -63.96 19.67
CA HIS A 52 -11.64 -62.75 20.34
C HIS A 52 -12.74 -61.69 20.29
N PRO A 53 -13.09 -61.01 21.42
CA PRO A 53 -14.19 -60.02 21.44
C PRO A 53 -14.04 -58.82 20.50
N GLN A 54 -12.82 -58.53 20.12
CA GLN A 54 -12.48 -57.38 19.23
C GLN A 54 -12.09 -57.84 17.83
N ALA A 55 -12.34 -59.06 17.44
CA ALA A 55 -12.02 -59.53 16.10
C ALA A 55 -12.64 -58.65 15.01
N GLY A 56 -13.86 -58.09 15.22
CA GLY A 56 -14.54 -57.20 14.30
C GLY A 56 -13.84 -55.82 14.09
N VAL A 57 -12.93 -55.42 15.00
CA VAL A 57 -12.17 -54.13 14.86
C VAL A 57 -10.97 -54.28 13.91
N TRP A 58 -10.53 -55.53 13.66
CA TRP A 58 -9.37 -55.82 12.85
C TRP A 58 -9.60 -55.80 11.33
N GLY A 59 -10.79 -55.60 10.88
CA GLY A 59 -11.16 -55.54 9.43
C GLY A 59 -10.82 -54.24 8.69
N THR A 60 -9.96 -53.35 9.22
CA THR A 60 -9.69 -52.09 8.53
C THR A 60 -8.51 -52.17 7.53
N PRO A 61 -8.53 -51.43 6.42
CA PRO A 61 -7.72 -51.65 5.21
C PRO A 61 -6.23 -51.34 5.31
N HIS A 62 -5.66 -51.17 6.49
CA HIS A 62 -4.26 -50.68 6.67
C HIS A 62 -3.36 -51.62 7.45
N ARG A 63 -3.73 -52.90 7.56
CA ARG A 63 -3.05 -53.86 8.44
C ARG A 63 -2.23 -54.92 7.70
N LYS A 64 -1.38 -55.62 8.43
CA LYS A 64 -0.71 -56.78 7.94
C LYS A 64 -1.70 -57.88 7.55
N PRO A 65 -1.32 -58.83 6.68
CA PRO A 65 -2.18 -59.95 6.33
C PRO A 65 -2.67 -60.69 7.58
N VAL A 66 -3.96 -60.89 7.68
CA VAL A 66 -4.61 -61.51 8.83
C VAL A 66 -5.17 -62.89 8.45
N LEU A 67 -4.69 -63.89 9.16
CA LEU A 67 -5.26 -65.23 9.13
C LEU A 67 -6.25 -65.41 10.27
N LEU A 68 -7.54 -65.55 9.93
CA LEU A 68 -8.58 -65.78 10.92
C LEU A 68 -8.63 -67.26 11.31
N LEU A 69 -8.47 -67.55 12.59
CA LEU A 69 -8.58 -68.89 13.15
C LEU A 69 -10.01 -69.13 13.67
N VAL A 70 -10.72 -70.01 13.02
CA VAL A 70 -12.17 -70.27 13.29
C VAL A 70 -12.30 -71.65 13.93
N GLY A 71 -13.14 -71.76 14.97
CA GLY A 71 -13.53 -73.02 15.58
C GLY A 71 -14.47 -73.84 14.70
N GLU A 72 -15.68 -74.12 15.19
CA GLU A 72 -16.65 -75.02 14.47
C GLU A 72 -17.43 -74.29 13.37
N ALA A 73 -17.63 -72.98 13.44
CA ALA A 73 -18.31 -72.21 12.43
C ALA A 73 -17.79 -70.76 12.35
N PRO A 74 -17.67 -70.19 11.14
CA PRO A 74 -17.24 -68.81 11.00
C PRO A 74 -18.32 -67.85 11.55
N PRO A 75 -17.91 -66.80 12.28
CA PRO A 75 -18.85 -65.75 12.71
C PRO A 75 -19.45 -65.03 11.50
N ALA A 76 -20.66 -64.47 11.64
CA ALA A 76 -21.31 -63.70 10.61
C ALA A 76 -20.41 -62.49 10.24
N GLY A 77 -20.11 -62.27 8.95
CA GLY A 77 -19.23 -61.24 8.47
C GLY A 77 -17.74 -61.60 8.52
N SER A 78 -17.36 -62.88 8.68
CA SER A 78 -15.96 -63.33 8.73
C SER A 78 -15.18 -63.04 7.46
N ASP A 79 -15.84 -62.84 6.31
CA ASP A 79 -15.22 -62.48 5.03
C ASP A 79 -14.57 -61.07 5.08
N GLU A 80 -15.02 -60.22 6.00
CA GLU A 80 -14.49 -58.86 6.20
C GLU A 80 -13.44 -58.81 7.33
N LEU A 81 -13.27 -59.88 8.11
CA LEU A 81 -12.44 -59.90 9.33
C LEU A 81 -10.98 -60.37 9.10
N GLY A 82 -10.71 -61.04 8.00
CA GLY A 82 -9.40 -61.55 7.70
C GLY A 82 -9.14 -61.77 6.21
N ASP A 83 -7.89 -61.82 5.82
CA ASP A 83 -7.50 -62.01 4.41
C ASP A 83 -7.55 -63.48 4.01
N ASP A 84 -7.54 -64.37 4.97
CA ASP A 84 -7.76 -65.83 4.79
C ASP A 84 -8.28 -66.46 6.09
N ILE A 85 -8.87 -67.64 5.99
CA ILE A 85 -9.53 -68.31 7.08
C ILE A 85 -9.02 -69.74 7.21
N VAL A 86 -8.66 -70.17 8.44
CA VAL A 86 -8.31 -71.56 8.75
C VAL A 86 -9.22 -72.08 9.85
N PHE A 87 -9.76 -73.28 9.62
CA PHE A 87 -10.62 -73.97 10.58
C PHE A 87 -9.79 -74.87 11.52
N ARG A 88 -10.22 -74.93 12.75
CA ARG A 88 -9.63 -75.77 13.79
C ARG A 88 -10.40 -77.10 13.84
N PRO A 89 -9.72 -78.26 14.07
CA PRO A 89 -8.28 -78.39 14.31
C PRO A 89 -7.45 -78.17 13.02
N MET A 90 -6.29 -77.46 13.18
CA MET A 90 -5.46 -77.01 12.07
C MET A 90 -4.62 -78.14 11.49
N ARG A 91 -4.65 -78.31 10.15
CA ARG A 91 -3.71 -79.19 9.41
C ARG A 91 -2.48 -78.42 9.00
N GLN A 92 -1.32 -79.03 9.17
CA GLN A 92 -0.03 -78.39 8.89
C GLN A 92 0.13 -77.97 7.44
N ASP A 93 -0.23 -78.86 6.48
CA ASP A 93 -0.18 -78.63 5.06
C ASP A 93 -1.06 -77.46 4.62
N GLU A 94 -2.26 -77.40 5.10
CA GLU A 94 -3.22 -76.36 4.80
C GLU A 94 -2.78 -75.01 5.40
N LEU A 95 -2.34 -75.00 6.66
CA LEU A 95 -1.86 -73.81 7.38
C LEU A 95 -0.65 -73.22 6.66
N LEU A 96 0.33 -74.05 6.28
CA LEU A 96 1.52 -73.58 5.58
C LEU A 96 1.23 -72.93 4.24
N VAL A 97 0.38 -73.54 3.43
CA VAL A 97 -0.02 -72.93 2.13
C VAL A 97 -0.64 -71.56 2.33
N ARG A 98 -1.51 -71.43 3.30
CA ARG A 98 -2.17 -70.12 3.58
C ARG A 98 -1.19 -69.09 4.15
N LEU A 99 -0.31 -69.50 5.05
CA LEU A 99 0.72 -68.61 5.61
C LEU A 99 1.70 -68.12 4.53
N GLU A 100 2.16 -68.97 3.65
CA GLU A 100 3.05 -68.57 2.54
C GLU A 100 2.33 -67.64 1.54
N ARG A 101 1.06 -67.89 1.27
CA ARG A 101 0.23 -66.96 0.46
C ARG A 101 0.10 -65.59 1.09
N LEU A 102 -0.25 -65.51 2.35
CA LEU A 102 -0.39 -64.27 3.11
C LEU A 102 0.96 -63.53 3.19
N ARG A 103 2.03 -64.27 3.44
CA ARG A 103 3.39 -63.72 3.46
C ARG A 103 3.77 -63.11 2.12
N ALA A 104 3.42 -63.71 1.01
CA ALA A 104 3.67 -63.17 -0.30
C ALA A 104 2.96 -61.85 -0.57
N CYS A 105 1.85 -61.61 0.13
CA CYS A 105 1.12 -60.33 0.09
C CYS A 105 1.70 -59.22 1.02
N THR A 106 2.55 -59.58 1.97
CA THR A 106 3.12 -58.62 2.96
C THR A 106 3.78 -57.39 2.31
N PRO A 107 4.61 -57.53 1.24
CA PRO A 107 5.19 -56.35 0.60
C PRO A 107 4.14 -55.38 0.02
N LEU A 108 3.00 -55.89 -0.46
CA LEU A 108 1.91 -55.08 -0.95
C LEU A 108 1.20 -54.27 0.18
N TYR A 109 1.04 -54.92 1.34
CA TYR A 109 0.52 -54.25 2.54
C TYR A 109 1.45 -53.18 3.08
N ASP A 110 2.76 -53.47 3.13
CA ASP A 110 3.75 -52.48 3.56
C ASP A 110 3.81 -51.30 2.60
N LEU A 111 3.77 -51.53 1.29
CA LEU A 111 3.71 -50.49 0.26
C LEU A 111 2.46 -49.66 0.40
N ARG A 112 1.30 -50.30 0.58
CA ARG A 112 0.02 -49.59 0.80
C ARG A 112 0.06 -48.73 2.05
N ARG A 113 0.63 -49.25 3.14
CA ARG A 113 0.82 -48.51 4.41
C ARG A 113 1.75 -47.31 4.22
N GLN A 114 2.84 -47.51 3.49
CA GLN A 114 3.77 -46.41 3.19
C GLN A 114 3.09 -45.31 2.37
N TYR A 115 2.33 -45.67 1.33
CA TYR A 115 1.57 -44.70 0.57
C TYR A 115 0.56 -43.98 1.46
N ALA A 116 -0.22 -44.69 2.28
CA ALA A 116 -1.20 -44.07 3.16
C ALA A 116 -0.55 -43.06 4.12
N LYS A 117 0.60 -43.40 4.73
CA LYS A 117 1.35 -42.49 5.59
C LYS A 117 1.88 -41.29 4.82
N THR A 118 2.40 -41.49 3.61
CA THR A 118 2.90 -40.42 2.75
C THR A 118 1.78 -39.45 2.40
N PHE A 119 0.63 -39.97 1.96
CA PHE A 119 -0.54 -39.12 1.67
C PHE A 119 -1.07 -38.37 2.90
N ALA A 120 -1.04 -39.02 4.07
CA ALA A 120 -1.47 -38.38 5.32
C ALA A 120 -0.54 -37.24 5.75
N SER A 121 0.77 -37.36 5.44
CA SER A 121 1.79 -36.36 5.82
C SER A 121 2.02 -35.26 4.76
N MET A 122 1.33 -35.31 3.61
CA MET A 122 1.46 -34.28 2.59
C MET A 122 0.92 -32.95 3.11
N ALA A 123 1.68 -31.86 2.84
CA ALA A 123 1.31 -30.50 3.26
C ALA A 123 0.00 -29.99 2.65
N PRO A 124 -0.31 -30.21 1.34
CA PRO A 124 -1.61 -29.82 0.78
C PRO A 124 -2.74 -30.74 1.22
N GLY A 125 -3.94 -30.19 1.38
CA GLY A 125 -5.17 -30.97 1.43
C GLY A 125 -5.38 -31.68 0.11
N ILE A 126 -5.73 -32.97 0.13
CA ILE A 126 -6.00 -33.76 -1.07
C ILE A 126 -7.38 -34.38 -0.96
N VAL A 127 -8.21 -34.13 -1.97
CA VAL A 127 -9.53 -34.71 -2.09
C VAL A 127 -9.66 -35.38 -3.46
N VAL A 128 -10.27 -36.54 -3.51
CA VAL A 128 -10.68 -37.20 -4.75
C VAL A 128 -12.19 -37.06 -4.88
N VAL A 129 -12.64 -36.57 -6.02
CA VAL A 129 -14.07 -36.43 -6.33
C VAL A 129 -14.46 -37.31 -7.50
N GLY A 130 -15.67 -37.84 -7.43
CA GLY A 130 -16.31 -38.57 -8.51
C GLY A 130 -16.92 -37.64 -9.57
N PRO A 131 -17.51 -38.20 -10.64
CA PRO A 131 -18.15 -37.44 -11.71
C PRO A 131 -19.35 -36.60 -11.23
N ASP A 132 -19.97 -37.01 -10.13
CA ASP A 132 -21.06 -36.31 -9.46
C ASP A 132 -20.58 -35.23 -8.46
N LEU A 133 -19.26 -34.97 -8.40
CA LEU A 133 -18.60 -34.07 -7.47
C LEU A 133 -18.72 -34.45 -5.99
N LYS A 134 -19.09 -35.72 -5.72
CA LYS A 134 -19.03 -36.23 -4.35
C LYS A 134 -17.60 -36.62 -3.99
N MET A 135 -17.24 -36.34 -2.74
CA MET A 135 -15.94 -36.72 -2.23
C MET A 135 -15.87 -38.21 -1.98
N VAL A 136 -14.94 -38.88 -2.63
CA VAL A 136 -14.66 -40.32 -2.52
C VAL A 136 -13.52 -40.57 -1.53
N PHE A 137 -12.59 -39.65 -1.46
CA PHE A 137 -11.42 -39.71 -0.58
C PHE A 137 -11.00 -38.31 -0.16
N ALA A 138 -10.51 -38.17 1.06
CA ALA A 138 -9.87 -36.98 1.58
C ALA A 138 -8.74 -37.36 2.52
N ASN A 139 -7.59 -36.66 2.44
CA ASN A 139 -6.50 -36.89 3.37
C ASN A 139 -6.69 -36.11 4.69
N PRO A 140 -6.00 -36.49 5.78
CA PRO A 140 -6.13 -35.78 7.07
C PRO A 140 -5.94 -34.28 7.00
N ARG A 141 -5.01 -33.80 6.15
CA ARG A 141 -4.76 -32.38 5.97
C ARG A 141 -5.95 -31.62 5.40
N SER A 142 -6.72 -32.24 4.51
CA SER A 142 -7.94 -31.62 4.00
C SER A 142 -8.99 -31.39 5.08
N TYR A 143 -9.10 -32.30 6.06
CA TYR A 143 -10.00 -32.12 7.21
C TYR A 143 -9.56 -30.96 8.09
N GLU A 144 -8.27 -30.82 8.35
CA GLU A 144 -7.72 -29.70 9.12
C GLU A 144 -8.00 -28.36 8.44
N ILE A 145 -7.70 -28.26 7.13
CA ILE A 145 -7.93 -27.01 6.37
C ILE A 145 -9.41 -26.64 6.36
N LEU A 146 -10.31 -27.60 6.15
CA LEU A 146 -11.75 -27.38 6.06
C LEU A 146 -12.44 -27.30 7.43
N GLY A 147 -11.76 -27.64 8.53
CA GLY A 147 -12.35 -27.65 9.88
C GLY A 147 -13.39 -28.73 10.09
N HIS A 148 -13.30 -29.85 9.35
CA HIS A 148 -14.20 -30.98 9.44
C HIS A 148 -13.57 -32.16 10.20
N ARG A 149 -14.41 -33.10 10.70
CA ARG A 149 -13.95 -34.39 11.22
C ARG A 149 -14.04 -35.45 10.13
N GLU A 150 -13.14 -36.42 10.17
CA GLU A 150 -13.04 -37.51 9.19
C GLU A 150 -14.37 -38.21 8.91
N GLU A 151 -15.18 -38.42 9.94
CA GLU A 151 -16.49 -39.12 9.88
C GLU A 151 -17.57 -38.36 9.11
N THR A 152 -17.40 -37.06 8.88
CA THR A 152 -18.47 -36.22 8.33
C THR A 152 -18.31 -35.88 6.85
N ILE A 153 -17.09 -36.03 6.27
CA ILE A 153 -16.79 -35.62 4.90
C ILE A 153 -16.91 -36.78 3.89
N ALA A 154 -16.73 -38.03 4.29
CA ALA A 154 -16.64 -39.18 3.39
C ALA A 154 -17.89 -39.44 2.49
N SER A 155 -18.93 -38.62 2.62
CA SER A 155 -20.11 -38.66 1.75
C SER A 155 -20.65 -37.28 1.37
N ASP A 156 -19.95 -36.21 1.74
CA ASP A 156 -20.42 -34.83 1.51
C ASP A 156 -20.13 -34.37 0.07
N ASP A 157 -21.07 -33.61 -0.45
CA ASP A 157 -20.93 -32.93 -1.74
C ASP A 157 -19.91 -31.78 -1.59
N ILE A 158 -18.94 -31.69 -2.51
CA ILE A 158 -17.98 -30.57 -2.55
C ILE A 158 -18.70 -29.20 -2.60
N ALA A 159 -19.95 -29.18 -3.07
CA ALA A 159 -20.80 -27.99 -3.08
C ALA A 159 -21.04 -27.36 -1.69
N ARG A 160 -20.79 -28.09 -0.60
CA ARG A 160 -20.96 -27.57 0.76
C ARG A 160 -19.74 -26.79 1.26
N VAL A 161 -18.58 -27.05 0.69
CA VAL A 161 -17.30 -26.43 1.12
C VAL A 161 -16.77 -25.43 0.11
N VAL A 162 -17.32 -25.38 -1.09
CA VAL A 162 -16.93 -24.47 -2.17
C VAL A 162 -18.03 -23.41 -2.38
N SER A 163 -17.65 -22.17 -2.58
CA SER A 163 -18.62 -21.12 -2.92
C SER A 163 -19.34 -21.43 -4.24
N ALA A 164 -20.60 -20.99 -4.40
CA ALA A 164 -21.41 -21.30 -5.58
C ALA A 164 -20.74 -20.87 -6.90
N GLU A 165 -20.07 -19.71 -6.89
CA GLU A 165 -19.35 -19.18 -8.04
C GLU A 165 -18.11 -20.03 -8.38
N ALA A 166 -17.33 -20.41 -7.36
CA ALA A 166 -16.17 -21.26 -7.53
C ALA A 166 -16.55 -22.67 -7.98
N LEU A 167 -17.65 -23.21 -7.45
CA LEU A 167 -18.21 -24.51 -7.86
C LEU A 167 -18.58 -24.53 -9.35
N GLN A 168 -19.16 -23.45 -9.86
CA GLN A 168 -19.47 -23.33 -11.29
C GLN A 168 -18.20 -23.37 -12.13
N ARG A 169 -17.17 -22.61 -11.77
CA ARG A 169 -15.86 -22.60 -12.47
C ARG A 169 -15.19 -23.98 -12.45
N VAL A 170 -15.23 -24.66 -11.31
CA VAL A 170 -14.72 -26.04 -11.19
C VAL A 170 -15.48 -26.98 -12.11
N ARG A 171 -16.81 -26.92 -12.10
CA ARG A 171 -17.67 -27.76 -12.92
C ARG A 171 -17.46 -27.54 -14.42
N GLU A 172 -17.31 -26.30 -14.86
CA GLU A 172 -16.99 -25.94 -16.25
C GLU A 172 -15.62 -26.49 -16.66
N ALA A 173 -14.58 -26.30 -15.86
CA ALA A 173 -13.24 -26.80 -16.13
C ALA A 173 -13.22 -28.33 -16.27
N LEU A 174 -13.86 -29.05 -15.35
CA LEU A 174 -13.91 -30.51 -15.37
C LEU A 174 -14.73 -31.04 -16.55
N SER A 175 -15.84 -30.39 -16.92
CA SER A 175 -16.64 -30.77 -18.08
C SER A 175 -15.88 -30.66 -19.41
N GLN A 176 -14.94 -29.71 -19.48
CA GLN A 176 -14.05 -29.50 -20.62
C GLN A 176 -12.76 -30.35 -20.54
N ARG A 177 -12.62 -31.22 -19.54
CA ARG A 177 -11.40 -31.97 -19.23
C ARG A 177 -10.17 -31.04 -19.06
N GLN A 178 -10.39 -29.82 -18.57
CA GLN A 178 -9.30 -28.90 -18.21
C GLN A 178 -8.96 -29.13 -16.73
N TYR A 179 -7.67 -29.27 -16.47
CA TYR A 179 -7.15 -29.50 -15.12
C TYR A 179 -6.25 -28.31 -14.74
N PRO A 180 -6.84 -27.18 -14.29
CA PRO A 180 -6.07 -25.99 -13.93
C PRO A 180 -5.15 -26.27 -12.74
N ARG A 181 -4.01 -25.55 -12.70
CA ARG A 181 -3.05 -25.58 -11.58
C ARG A 181 -2.99 -24.21 -10.94
N GLY A 182 -2.95 -24.20 -9.61
CA GLY A 182 -2.82 -22.96 -8.83
C GLY A 182 -4.03 -22.02 -8.97
N MET A 183 -5.23 -22.56 -9.16
CA MET A 183 -6.46 -21.77 -9.23
C MET A 183 -6.91 -21.41 -7.83
N ASP A 184 -7.04 -20.10 -7.55
CA ASP A 184 -7.58 -19.63 -6.28
C ASP A 184 -9.09 -19.90 -6.21
N ILE A 185 -9.49 -20.65 -5.20
CA ILE A 185 -10.88 -21.05 -4.92
C ILE A 185 -11.23 -20.61 -3.50
N GLU A 186 -12.35 -19.92 -3.37
CA GLU A 186 -12.93 -19.60 -2.05
C GLU A 186 -13.61 -20.85 -1.50
N LEU A 187 -13.13 -21.35 -0.37
CA LEU A 187 -13.70 -22.43 0.38
C LEU A 187 -14.33 -21.89 1.67
N VAL A 188 -15.34 -22.62 2.15
CA VAL A 188 -16.03 -22.28 3.39
C VAL A 188 -15.76 -23.38 4.41
N ARG A 189 -15.14 -23.03 5.52
CA ARG A 189 -14.93 -23.94 6.65
C ARG A 189 -16.26 -24.27 7.34
N ARG A 190 -16.27 -25.32 8.14
CA ARG A 190 -17.45 -25.74 8.91
C ARG A 190 -18.00 -24.66 9.85
N ASP A 191 -17.14 -23.80 10.36
CA ASP A 191 -17.53 -22.66 11.23
C ASP A 191 -18.07 -21.45 10.46
N GLY A 192 -18.13 -21.52 9.12
CA GLY A 192 -18.56 -20.45 8.24
C GLY A 192 -17.44 -19.51 7.82
N THR A 193 -16.21 -19.70 8.28
CA THR A 193 -15.05 -18.90 7.88
C THR A 193 -14.73 -19.16 6.41
N LYS A 194 -14.54 -18.09 5.65
CA LYS A 194 -14.11 -18.15 4.25
C LYS A 194 -12.59 -18.13 4.18
N ILE A 195 -12.03 -19.04 3.40
CA ILE A 195 -10.60 -19.14 3.15
C ILE A 195 -10.35 -19.17 1.64
N ILE A 196 -9.19 -18.71 1.23
CA ILE A 196 -8.73 -18.78 -0.16
C ILE A 196 -7.73 -19.92 -0.26
N CYS A 197 -8.08 -20.91 -1.07
CA CYS A 197 -7.20 -22.04 -1.31
C CYS A 197 -6.67 -22.03 -2.75
N SER A 198 -5.35 -22.14 -2.88
CA SER A 198 -4.71 -22.40 -4.18
C SER A 198 -4.90 -23.88 -4.52
N SER A 199 -5.70 -24.15 -5.54
CA SER A 199 -6.16 -25.50 -5.90
C SER A 199 -5.62 -25.95 -7.23
N SER A 200 -5.18 -27.20 -7.30
CA SER A 200 -4.71 -27.85 -8.53
C SER A 200 -5.48 -29.15 -8.79
N PHE A 201 -5.82 -29.37 -10.03
CA PHE A 201 -6.66 -30.49 -10.46
C PHE A 201 -5.84 -31.46 -11.30
N ALA A 202 -6.12 -32.75 -11.17
CA ALA A 202 -5.53 -33.78 -12.02
C ALA A 202 -6.51 -34.96 -12.19
N PRO A 203 -6.52 -35.67 -13.35
CA PRO A 203 -7.29 -36.89 -13.47
C PRO A 203 -6.68 -38.00 -12.63
N LEU A 204 -7.52 -38.84 -12.03
CA LEU A 204 -7.05 -40.02 -11.29
C LEU A 204 -6.74 -41.13 -12.28
N ILE A 205 -5.48 -41.58 -12.33
CA ILE A 205 -5.05 -42.67 -13.20
C ILE A 205 -5.71 -43.98 -12.78
N GLY A 206 -6.41 -44.65 -13.69
CA GLY A 206 -7.09 -45.94 -13.43
C GLY A 206 -8.57 -45.82 -13.02
N ALA A 207 -9.09 -44.58 -12.87
CA ALA A 207 -10.52 -44.32 -12.67
C ALA A 207 -10.93 -43.15 -13.57
N GLU A 208 -11.44 -43.45 -14.76
CA GLU A 208 -11.57 -42.48 -15.86
C GLU A 208 -12.39 -41.23 -15.60
N ASP A 209 -13.26 -41.24 -14.58
CA ASP A 209 -14.12 -40.10 -14.28
C ASP A 209 -13.88 -39.46 -12.88
N HIS A 210 -12.75 -39.81 -12.26
CA HIS A 210 -12.40 -39.24 -10.95
C HIS A 210 -11.31 -38.17 -11.08
N THR A 211 -11.44 -37.12 -10.27
CA THR A 211 -10.48 -36.00 -10.24
C THR A 211 -9.84 -35.89 -8.87
N VAL A 212 -8.53 -35.78 -8.86
CA VAL A 212 -7.73 -35.43 -7.69
C VAL A 212 -7.66 -33.92 -7.61
N ILE A 213 -8.03 -33.38 -6.47
CA ILE A 213 -7.92 -31.96 -6.16
C ILE A 213 -6.94 -31.81 -5.00
N SER A 214 -5.83 -31.13 -5.23
CA SER A 214 -4.93 -30.73 -4.15
C SER A 214 -5.11 -29.23 -3.88
N PHE A 215 -5.15 -28.82 -2.62
CA PHE A 215 -5.35 -27.43 -2.24
C PHE A 215 -4.56 -27.05 -0.99
N GLU A 216 -4.16 -25.81 -0.95
CA GLU A 216 -3.40 -25.22 0.16
C GLU A 216 -4.06 -23.90 0.57
N ASP A 217 -4.20 -23.68 1.86
CA ASP A 217 -4.72 -22.42 2.40
C ASP A 217 -3.66 -21.32 2.20
N VAL A 218 -3.98 -20.37 1.35
CA VAL A 218 -3.13 -19.21 1.02
C VAL A 218 -3.79 -17.90 1.47
N THR A 219 -4.75 -17.95 2.38
CA THR A 219 -5.51 -16.80 2.84
C THR A 219 -4.59 -15.70 3.36
N ASP A 220 -3.75 -16.01 4.34
CA ASP A 220 -2.82 -15.04 4.94
C ASP A 220 -1.86 -14.45 3.91
N LEU A 221 -1.37 -15.29 2.98
CA LEU A 221 -0.49 -14.85 1.91
C LEU A 221 -1.21 -13.87 0.97
N ARG A 222 -2.44 -14.19 0.55
CA ARG A 222 -3.23 -13.33 -0.33
C ARG A 222 -3.70 -12.05 0.34
N GLU A 223 -4.00 -12.09 1.63
CA GLU A 223 -4.32 -10.91 2.42
C GLU A 223 -3.11 -9.98 2.52
N THR A 224 -1.93 -10.53 2.87
CA THR A 224 -0.68 -9.76 2.93
C THR A 224 -0.32 -9.14 1.57
N GLU A 225 -0.43 -9.91 0.47
CA GLU A 225 -0.21 -9.39 -0.88
C GLU A 225 -1.16 -8.23 -1.21
N ARG A 226 -2.45 -8.37 -0.88
CA ARG A 226 -3.46 -7.31 -1.10
C ARG A 226 -3.19 -6.06 -0.27
N GLU A 227 -2.80 -6.23 0.99
CA GLU A 227 -2.43 -5.12 1.86
C GLU A 227 -1.18 -4.40 1.35
N LEU A 228 -0.18 -5.15 0.88
CA LEU A 228 1.02 -4.58 0.28
C LEU A 228 0.67 -3.75 -0.97
N ILE A 229 -0.12 -4.32 -1.90
CA ILE A 229 -0.55 -3.61 -3.10
C ILE A 229 -1.32 -2.33 -2.74
N LYS A 230 -2.31 -2.42 -1.84
CA LYS A 230 -3.07 -1.25 -1.38
C LYS A 230 -2.17 -0.19 -0.76
N THR A 231 -1.17 -0.61 0.02
CA THR A 231 -0.23 0.33 0.65
C THR A 231 0.63 1.02 -0.40
N MET A 232 1.10 0.27 -1.40
CA MET A 232 1.87 0.83 -2.52
C MET A 232 1.04 1.83 -3.33
N GLU A 233 -0.18 1.46 -3.74
CA GLU A 233 -1.12 2.35 -4.46
C GLU A 233 -1.44 3.62 -3.65
N PHE A 234 -1.59 3.48 -2.34
CA PHE A 234 -1.82 4.61 -1.45
C PHE A 234 -0.60 5.55 -1.39
N LEU A 235 0.61 5.01 -1.26
CA LEU A 235 1.85 5.81 -1.25
C LEU A 235 2.06 6.52 -2.60
N GLU A 236 1.85 5.84 -3.72
CA GLU A 236 1.89 6.45 -5.05
C GLU A 236 0.87 7.58 -5.17
N SER A 237 -0.37 7.36 -4.73
CA SER A 237 -1.42 8.38 -4.73
C SER A 237 -1.07 9.60 -3.88
N LEU A 238 -0.40 9.43 -2.75
CA LEU A 238 0.09 10.54 -1.92
C LEU A 238 1.16 11.37 -2.63
N ILE A 239 2.09 10.71 -3.31
CA ILE A 239 3.14 11.38 -4.09
C ILE A 239 2.51 12.15 -5.25
N ASP A 240 1.58 11.54 -5.97
CA ASP A 240 0.90 12.15 -7.13
C ASP A 240 -0.01 13.31 -6.75
N ALA A 241 -0.67 13.24 -5.59
CA ALA A 241 -1.52 14.30 -5.08
C ALA A 241 -0.75 15.48 -4.49
N SER A 242 0.58 15.37 -4.32
CA SER A 242 1.40 16.45 -3.80
C SER A 242 1.35 17.68 -4.70
N VAL A 243 1.16 18.85 -4.09
CA VAL A 243 1.25 20.15 -4.77
C VAL A 243 2.69 20.48 -5.15
N ASP A 244 3.62 20.10 -4.27
CA ASP A 244 5.03 20.28 -4.51
C ASP A 244 5.58 19.25 -5.50
N ALA A 245 6.53 19.65 -6.31
CA ALA A 245 7.24 18.76 -7.21
C ALA A 245 8.14 17.82 -6.40
N ILE A 246 7.93 16.51 -6.55
CA ILE A 246 8.74 15.47 -5.89
C ILE A 246 9.53 14.74 -6.96
N ILE A 247 10.85 14.70 -6.78
CA ILE A 247 11.78 14.00 -7.66
C ILE A 247 12.66 13.11 -6.78
N ALA A 248 12.87 11.86 -7.18
CA ALA A 248 13.93 11.05 -6.58
C ALA A 248 14.96 10.64 -7.63
N THR A 249 16.21 10.55 -7.18
CA THR A 249 17.33 10.07 -8.01
C THR A 249 18.00 8.88 -7.34
N ASP A 250 18.62 8.03 -8.14
CA ASP A 250 19.59 7.06 -7.65
C ASP A 250 20.90 7.77 -7.21
N MET A 251 21.86 6.99 -6.73
CA MET A 251 23.17 7.54 -6.30
C MET A 251 24.04 8.00 -7.48
N GLU A 252 23.72 7.59 -8.71
CA GLU A 252 24.29 8.11 -9.97
C GLU A 252 23.59 9.39 -10.45
N GLN A 253 22.69 9.93 -9.61
CA GLN A 253 21.87 11.13 -9.86
C GLN A 253 20.89 11.00 -11.05
N ARG A 254 20.53 9.78 -11.47
CA ARG A 254 19.49 9.55 -12.49
C ARG A 254 18.11 9.57 -11.84
N VAL A 255 17.18 10.22 -12.49
CA VAL A 255 15.79 10.33 -11.98
C VAL A 255 15.12 8.97 -12.00
N VAL A 256 14.64 8.51 -10.82
CA VAL A 256 13.91 7.26 -10.64
C VAL A 256 12.44 7.48 -10.23
N LEU A 257 12.09 8.70 -9.77
CA LEU A 257 10.73 9.11 -9.47
C LEU A 257 10.52 10.56 -9.91
N PHE A 258 9.35 10.83 -10.52
CA PHE A 258 8.98 12.14 -11.03
C PHE A 258 7.46 12.28 -10.98
N ASN A 259 6.94 13.04 -10.01
CA ASN A 259 5.50 13.16 -9.80
C ASN A 259 4.84 14.14 -10.79
N PRO A 260 3.49 14.14 -10.91
CA PRO A 260 2.77 15.04 -11.81
C PRO A 260 3.02 16.54 -11.56
N SER A 261 3.35 16.94 -10.32
CA SER A 261 3.73 18.31 -10.01
C SER A 261 5.09 18.68 -10.59
N ALA A 262 6.04 17.76 -10.59
CA ALA A 262 7.34 17.94 -11.23
C ALA A 262 7.20 18.10 -12.75
N GLU A 263 6.28 17.36 -13.39
CA GLU A 263 5.95 17.56 -14.82
C GLU A 263 5.42 18.97 -15.08
N ARG A 264 4.44 19.41 -14.27
CA ARG A 264 3.83 20.76 -14.42
C ARG A 264 4.84 21.89 -14.22
N VAL A 265 5.73 21.76 -13.26
CA VAL A 265 6.72 22.81 -12.95
C VAL A 265 7.82 22.85 -14.00
N SER A 266 8.36 21.68 -14.40
CA SER A 266 9.48 21.62 -15.34
C SER A 266 9.09 21.62 -16.82
N GLY A 267 7.81 21.31 -17.13
CA GLY A 267 7.33 21.14 -18.50
C GLY A 267 7.85 19.87 -19.19
N ARG A 268 8.47 18.95 -18.44
CA ARG A 268 9.01 17.66 -18.94
C ARG A 268 8.04 16.54 -18.64
N HIS A 269 7.87 15.59 -19.56
CA HIS A 269 7.04 14.43 -19.33
C HIS A 269 7.81 13.32 -18.60
N VAL A 270 7.15 12.60 -17.69
CA VAL A 270 7.76 11.53 -16.88
C VAL A 270 8.47 10.48 -17.73
N SER A 271 7.87 10.08 -18.87
CA SER A 271 8.46 9.09 -19.80
C SER A 271 9.82 9.49 -20.36
N ASP A 272 10.07 10.79 -20.48
CA ASP A 272 11.30 11.33 -21.07
C ASP A 272 12.39 11.53 -20.02
N VAL A 273 12.00 11.53 -18.73
CA VAL A 273 12.86 11.86 -17.61
C VAL A 273 13.37 10.61 -16.89
N LEU A 274 12.49 9.62 -16.66
CA LEU A 274 12.84 8.42 -15.89
C LEU A 274 14.02 7.65 -16.50
N GLY A 275 15.04 7.42 -15.69
CA GLY A 275 16.24 6.67 -16.04
C GLY A 275 17.19 7.35 -17.03
N THR A 276 16.76 8.48 -17.65
CA THR A 276 17.53 9.16 -18.72
C THR A 276 18.11 10.50 -18.27
N VAL A 277 17.33 11.32 -17.56
CA VAL A 277 17.72 12.67 -17.11
C VAL A 277 18.45 12.59 -15.78
N LYS A 278 19.49 13.38 -15.65
CA LYS A 278 20.22 13.54 -14.39
C LYS A 278 19.83 14.81 -13.66
N LEU A 279 20.14 14.85 -12.36
CA LEU A 279 19.90 16.01 -11.52
C LEU A 279 20.55 17.28 -12.06
N GLU A 280 21.72 17.16 -12.69
CA GLU A 280 22.42 18.29 -13.33
C GLU A 280 21.66 18.89 -14.52
N ASP A 281 20.84 18.10 -15.21
CA ASP A 281 20.00 18.58 -16.32
C ASP A 281 18.77 19.38 -15.84
N LEU A 282 18.38 19.18 -14.58
CA LEU A 282 17.26 19.85 -13.94
C LEU A 282 17.68 21.10 -13.15
N LEU A 283 18.81 21.06 -12.47
CA LEU A 283 19.25 22.15 -11.60
C LEU A 283 20.43 22.95 -12.19
N GLY A 284 21.03 22.46 -13.27
CA GLY A 284 22.32 22.91 -13.71
C GLY A 284 23.45 22.32 -12.84
N ARG A 285 24.60 22.14 -13.42
CA ARG A 285 25.73 21.42 -12.82
C ARG A 285 26.17 21.98 -11.46
N SER A 286 26.34 23.30 -11.35
CA SER A 286 26.77 23.95 -10.10
C SER A 286 25.78 23.78 -8.96
N SER A 287 24.45 23.82 -9.24
CA SER A 287 23.42 23.64 -8.23
C SER A 287 23.28 22.15 -7.80
N ALA A 288 23.42 21.22 -8.74
CA ALA A 288 23.42 19.80 -8.45
C ALA A 288 24.61 19.38 -7.57
N GLU A 289 25.82 19.88 -7.89
CA GLU A 289 27.03 19.68 -7.07
C GLU A 289 26.83 20.25 -5.66
N LEU A 290 26.27 21.47 -5.55
CA LEU A 290 26.00 22.13 -4.27
C LEU A 290 25.00 21.32 -3.41
N VAL A 291 23.92 20.81 -3.99
CA VAL A 291 22.94 19.97 -3.30
C VAL A 291 23.60 18.71 -2.77
N THR A 292 24.35 18.01 -3.61
CA THR A 292 25.03 16.77 -3.22
C THR A 292 26.07 17.01 -2.13
N GLN A 293 26.88 18.08 -2.25
CA GLN A 293 27.86 18.42 -1.25
C GLN A 293 27.24 18.77 0.11
N ARG A 294 26.13 19.52 0.10
CA ARG A 294 25.43 19.92 1.33
C ARG A 294 24.69 18.77 2.00
N LEU A 295 24.15 17.82 1.22
CA LEU A 295 23.54 16.60 1.75
C LEU A 295 24.53 15.74 2.54
N LEU A 296 25.81 15.76 2.14
CA LEU A 296 26.86 14.99 2.81
C LEU A 296 27.54 15.78 3.95
N ALA A 297 27.23 17.07 4.10
CA ALA A 297 27.83 17.94 5.12
C ALA A 297 26.93 18.01 6.36
N PRO A 298 27.49 17.89 7.58
CA PRO A 298 26.71 17.91 8.82
C PRO A 298 26.09 19.27 9.15
N ASP A 299 26.51 20.35 8.48
CA ASP A 299 26.22 21.74 8.85
C ASP A 299 24.91 22.31 8.28
N HIS A 300 24.16 21.54 7.45
CA HIS A 300 23.01 22.04 6.67
C HIS A 300 21.69 21.29 6.91
N GLY A 301 21.37 20.95 8.13
CA GLY A 301 20.11 20.27 8.48
C GLY A 301 20.30 18.87 9.04
N GLY A 302 21.54 18.46 9.29
CA GLY A 302 21.93 17.12 9.74
C GLY A 302 22.42 16.22 8.61
N GLU A 303 23.05 15.13 8.98
CA GLU A 303 23.62 14.17 8.02
C GLU A 303 22.49 13.61 7.10
N GLY A 304 22.70 13.76 5.79
CA GLY A 304 21.75 13.28 4.78
C GLY A 304 20.50 14.15 4.58
N ARG A 305 20.46 15.39 5.08
CA ARG A 305 19.35 16.34 4.89
C ARG A 305 19.84 17.71 4.42
N LEU A 306 19.06 18.32 3.55
CA LEU A 306 19.25 19.70 3.10
C LEU A 306 18.01 20.51 3.48
N GLU A 307 18.20 21.54 4.29
CA GLU A 307 17.15 22.51 4.62
C GLU A 307 16.66 23.27 3.39
N PRO A 308 15.42 23.81 3.41
CA PRO A 308 14.86 24.54 2.29
C PRO A 308 15.79 25.66 1.80
N THR A 309 16.31 25.47 0.59
CA THR A 309 17.27 26.38 -0.05
C THR A 309 16.68 26.91 -1.35
N MET A 310 16.84 28.21 -1.63
CA MET A 310 16.42 28.81 -2.89
C MET A 310 17.39 28.46 -4.00
N LEU A 311 16.89 27.88 -5.07
CA LEU A 311 17.62 27.51 -6.28
C LEU A 311 16.77 27.74 -7.52
N ASP A 312 17.39 27.65 -8.69
CA ASP A 312 16.70 27.67 -9.97
C ASP A 312 16.55 26.25 -10.51
N LEU A 313 15.32 25.87 -10.85
CA LEU A 313 15.02 24.67 -11.65
C LEU A 313 15.04 25.07 -13.13
N LEU A 314 15.57 24.24 -14.00
CA LEU A 314 15.59 24.44 -15.45
C LEU A 314 14.41 23.70 -16.08
N ASP A 315 13.55 24.44 -16.78
CA ASP A 315 12.48 23.85 -17.57
C ASP A 315 13.01 23.16 -18.85
N LEU A 316 12.11 22.59 -19.64
CA LEU A 316 12.43 21.93 -20.92
C LEU A 316 13.17 22.87 -21.90
N HIS A 317 12.97 24.18 -21.81
CA HIS A 317 13.56 25.21 -22.68
C HIS A 317 14.81 25.87 -22.07
N GLY A 318 15.26 25.42 -20.89
CA GLY A 318 16.37 26.02 -20.16
C GLY A 318 16.01 27.32 -19.43
N THR A 319 14.72 27.64 -19.28
CA THR A 319 14.25 28.80 -18.51
C THR A 319 14.43 28.50 -17.02
N ARG A 320 14.91 29.48 -16.27
CA ARG A 320 15.09 29.37 -14.84
C ARG A 320 13.78 29.60 -14.10
N ILE A 321 13.39 28.65 -13.29
CA ILE A 321 12.19 28.71 -12.44
C ILE A 321 12.67 28.79 -10.99
N PRO A 322 12.40 29.88 -10.27
CA PRO A 322 12.77 30.00 -8.87
C PRO A 322 11.99 29.00 -8.03
N VAL A 323 12.68 28.11 -7.33
CA VAL A 323 12.09 27.09 -6.48
C VAL A 323 12.75 27.11 -5.11
N GLN A 324 11.99 26.69 -4.10
CA GLN A 324 12.54 26.35 -2.79
C GLN A 324 12.72 24.83 -2.75
N LEU A 325 13.95 24.36 -2.68
CA LEU A 325 14.33 22.97 -2.69
C LEU A 325 14.69 22.50 -1.27
N SER A 326 14.14 21.39 -0.87
CA SER A 326 14.62 20.56 0.23
C SER A 326 14.98 19.17 -0.29
N ALA A 327 15.99 18.54 0.30
CA ALA A 327 16.45 17.23 -0.13
C ALA A 327 16.79 16.33 1.06
N SER A 328 16.66 15.01 0.86
CA SER A 328 17.08 14.02 1.86
C SER A 328 17.61 12.76 1.20
N LEU A 329 18.57 12.10 1.88
CA LEU A 329 19.04 10.76 1.52
C LEU A 329 18.09 9.70 2.06
N ILE A 330 17.80 8.72 1.23
CA ILE A 330 17.15 7.47 1.64
C ILE A 330 18.25 6.42 1.83
N TYR A 331 18.16 5.68 2.93
CA TYR A 331 19.10 4.62 3.28
C TYR A 331 18.41 3.26 3.17
N GLU A 332 19.08 2.30 2.52
CA GLU A 332 18.71 0.89 2.51
C GLU A 332 19.85 0.08 3.12
N HIS A 333 19.53 -0.74 4.13
CA HIS A 333 20.51 -1.55 4.86
C HIS A 333 21.69 -0.76 5.46
N GLY A 334 21.49 0.55 5.72
CA GLY A 334 22.51 1.43 6.28
C GLY A 334 23.39 2.15 5.25
N GLU A 335 23.23 1.85 3.96
CA GLU A 335 23.91 2.53 2.86
C GLU A 335 22.96 3.52 2.14
N PRO A 336 23.44 4.67 1.65
CA PRO A 336 22.62 5.60 0.90
C PRO A 336 22.20 4.97 -0.44
N SER A 337 20.89 4.95 -0.70
CA SER A 337 20.28 4.31 -1.87
C SER A 337 19.70 5.31 -2.86
N ALA A 338 19.14 6.42 -2.38
CA ALA A 338 18.50 7.42 -3.23
C ALA A 338 18.54 8.82 -2.60
N ILE A 339 18.36 9.85 -3.45
CA ILE A 339 18.17 11.24 -3.05
C ILE A 339 16.74 11.64 -3.39
N VAL A 340 15.95 12.07 -2.40
CA VAL A 340 14.64 12.67 -2.62
C VAL A 340 14.75 14.17 -2.55
N LEU A 341 14.17 14.84 -3.54
CA LEU A 341 14.15 16.30 -3.67
C LEU A 341 12.69 16.76 -3.75
N ILE A 342 12.35 17.76 -2.97
CA ILE A 342 11.03 18.39 -2.98
C ILE A 342 11.19 19.84 -3.35
N PHE A 343 10.45 20.29 -4.37
CA PHE A 343 10.53 21.63 -4.91
C PHE A 343 9.19 22.33 -4.74
N ALA A 344 9.19 23.45 -4.02
CA ALA A 344 8.07 24.38 -4.01
C ALA A 344 8.28 25.46 -5.06
N ASP A 345 7.36 25.61 -6.02
CA ASP A 345 7.41 26.69 -7.04
C ASP A 345 7.11 28.04 -6.39
N LEU A 346 8.05 28.97 -6.54
CA LEU A 346 7.94 30.30 -5.93
C LEU A 346 7.38 31.37 -6.86
N ARG A 347 7.09 31.07 -8.13
CA ARG A 347 6.64 32.06 -9.12
C ARG A 347 5.39 32.82 -8.68
N ASP A 348 4.39 32.13 -8.22
CA ASP A 348 3.13 32.77 -7.78
C ASP A 348 3.33 33.56 -6.47
N ARG A 349 4.12 33.05 -5.55
CA ARG A 349 4.45 33.75 -4.31
C ARG A 349 5.21 35.04 -4.59
N ILE A 350 6.22 35.01 -5.44
CA ILE A 350 6.98 36.20 -5.83
C ILE A 350 6.04 37.23 -6.51
N ARG A 351 5.18 36.81 -7.42
CA ARG A 351 4.21 37.70 -8.07
C ARG A 351 3.26 38.37 -7.07
N VAL A 352 2.79 37.64 -6.06
CA VAL A 352 1.92 38.18 -5.02
C VAL A 352 2.67 39.18 -4.15
N GLU A 353 3.90 38.87 -3.74
CA GLU A 353 4.75 39.77 -2.95
C GLU A 353 5.07 41.07 -3.72
N GLU A 354 5.37 40.98 -5.03
CA GLU A 354 5.60 42.15 -5.86
C GLU A 354 4.33 43.02 -5.98
N ARG A 355 3.17 42.43 -6.21
CA ARG A 355 1.88 43.17 -6.28
C ARG A 355 1.56 43.82 -4.93
N LEU A 356 1.80 43.14 -3.83
CA LEU A 356 1.60 43.69 -2.48
C LEU A 356 2.52 44.88 -2.24
N ALA A 357 3.81 44.77 -2.57
CA ALA A 357 4.76 45.86 -2.44
C ALA A 357 4.38 47.08 -3.31
N GLU A 358 3.89 46.84 -4.52
CA GLU A 358 3.40 47.90 -5.39
C GLU A 358 2.15 48.58 -4.83
N ALA A 359 1.19 47.79 -4.32
CA ALA A 359 -0.03 48.30 -3.70
C ALA A 359 0.29 49.13 -2.44
N GLN A 360 1.21 48.69 -1.61
CA GLN A 360 1.68 49.42 -0.43
C GLN A 360 2.34 50.73 -0.80
N LYS A 361 3.17 50.77 -1.86
CA LYS A 361 3.78 52.00 -2.36
C LYS A 361 2.70 53.00 -2.87
N LYS A 362 1.68 52.50 -3.61
CA LYS A 362 0.57 53.33 -4.05
C LYS A 362 -0.22 53.88 -2.90
N LEU A 363 -0.55 53.06 -1.89
CA LEU A 363 -1.28 53.49 -0.70
C LEU A 363 -0.51 54.59 0.06
N ALA A 364 0.75 54.36 0.36
CA ALA A 364 1.59 55.33 1.07
C ALA A 364 1.74 56.64 0.27
N PHE A 365 1.76 56.57 -1.05
CA PHE A 365 1.75 57.80 -1.89
C PHE A 365 0.43 58.54 -1.80
N THR A 366 -0.71 57.82 -1.87
CA THR A 366 -2.05 58.42 -1.79
C THR A 366 -2.30 59.05 -0.42
N GLU A 367 -1.88 58.38 0.67
CA GLU A 367 -1.97 58.91 2.02
C GLU A 367 -1.18 60.22 2.18
N LYS A 368 0.07 60.24 1.64
CA LYS A 368 0.85 61.51 1.64
C LYS A 368 0.17 62.64 0.90
N GLN A 369 -0.47 62.33 -0.27
CA GLN A 369 -1.24 63.29 -1.02
C GLN A 369 -2.47 63.80 -0.23
N GLY A 370 -3.20 62.89 0.44
CA GLY A 370 -4.36 63.25 1.25
C GLY A 370 -4.00 64.19 2.40
N VAL A 371 -2.95 63.81 3.15
CA VAL A 371 -2.46 64.69 4.26
C VAL A 371 -2.00 66.06 3.74
N LEU A 372 -1.32 66.12 2.59
CA LEU A 372 -0.87 67.36 2.02
C LEU A 372 -2.06 68.25 1.60
N ALA A 373 -3.08 67.67 0.92
CA ALA A 373 -4.29 68.38 0.50
C ALA A 373 -5.09 68.94 1.70
N GLU A 374 -5.20 68.15 2.78
CA GLU A 374 -5.87 68.57 4.03
C GLU A 374 -5.15 69.74 4.70
N LEU A 375 -3.82 69.63 4.84
CA LEU A 375 -3.00 70.69 5.41
C LEU A 375 -3.05 71.96 4.55
N ALA A 376 -3.00 71.83 3.23
CA ALA A 376 -3.10 72.96 2.31
C ALA A 376 -4.47 73.66 2.37
N GLY A 377 -5.56 72.87 2.46
CA GLY A 377 -6.91 73.40 2.63
C GLY A 377 -7.09 74.15 3.93
N THR A 378 -6.64 73.56 5.04
CA THR A 378 -6.72 74.20 6.39
C THR A 378 -5.90 75.50 6.44
N ALA A 379 -4.64 75.43 5.97
CA ALA A 379 -3.77 76.60 5.93
C ALA A 379 -4.32 77.73 5.08
N ALA A 380 -4.89 77.42 3.90
CA ALA A 380 -5.51 78.39 3.05
C ALA A 380 -6.73 79.07 3.71
N HIS A 381 -7.53 78.32 4.46
CA HIS A 381 -8.67 78.89 5.20
C HIS A 381 -8.22 79.80 6.34
N GLU A 382 -7.27 79.40 7.13
CA GLU A 382 -6.73 80.17 8.25
C GLU A 382 -6.01 81.47 7.80
N LEU A 383 -5.33 81.40 6.62
CA LEU A 383 -4.65 82.60 6.08
C LEU A 383 -5.62 83.56 5.38
N ASN A 384 -6.72 83.09 4.80
CA ASN A 384 -7.71 83.95 4.16
C ASN A 384 -8.49 84.82 5.16
N GLN A 385 -8.70 84.36 6.41
CA GLN A 385 -9.41 85.13 7.45
C GLN A 385 -8.70 86.45 7.79
N PRO A 386 -7.41 86.48 8.16
CA PRO A 386 -6.73 87.74 8.47
C PRO A 386 -6.55 88.58 7.21
N LEU A 387 -6.32 87.97 6.05
CA LEU A 387 -6.19 88.70 4.79
C LEU A 387 -7.52 89.50 4.43
N THR A 388 -8.66 88.87 4.60
CA THR A 388 -9.96 89.53 4.38
C THR A 388 -10.11 90.70 5.35
N SER A 389 -9.73 90.58 6.59
CA SER A 389 -9.79 91.67 7.57
C SER A 389 -8.80 92.76 7.22
N MET A 390 -7.58 92.45 6.80
CA MET A 390 -6.61 93.46 6.35
C MET A 390 -7.10 94.24 5.14
N MET A 391 -7.66 93.55 4.15
CA MET A 391 -8.26 94.21 2.97
C MET A 391 -9.39 95.16 3.33
N ALA A 392 -10.29 94.70 4.21
CA ALA A 392 -11.40 95.57 4.67
C ALA A 392 -10.89 96.82 5.38
N TYR A 393 -9.90 96.71 6.24
CA TYR A 393 -9.33 97.88 6.91
C TYR A 393 -8.55 98.78 5.91
N ALA A 394 -7.80 98.20 4.97
CA ALA A 394 -7.10 98.96 3.97
C ALA A 394 -8.05 99.74 3.02
N GLU A 395 -9.16 99.15 2.63
CA GLU A 395 -10.23 99.81 1.86
C GLU A 395 -10.90 100.96 2.67
N LEU A 396 -11.12 100.74 3.95
CA LEU A 396 -11.69 101.75 4.83
C LEU A 396 -10.74 102.92 4.96
N LEU A 397 -9.45 102.69 5.17
CA LEU A 397 -8.39 103.69 5.20
C LEU A 397 -8.31 104.47 3.82
N LEU A 398 -8.39 103.74 2.71
CA LEU A 398 -8.42 104.38 1.38
C LEU A 398 -9.62 105.35 1.23
N ARG A 399 -10.81 104.93 1.71
CA ARG A 399 -12.03 105.75 1.65
C ARG A 399 -11.97 106.94 2.54
N GLN A 400 -11.24 106.92 3.63
CA GLN A 400 -11.10 108.04 4.63
C GLN A 400 -9.94 108.95 4.33
N SER A 401 -9.07 108.60 3.37
CA SER A 401 -7.87 109.40 3.01
C SER A 401 -8.20 110.34 1.86
N GLU A 402 -7.62 111.57 1.91
CA GLU A 402 -7.73 112.50 0.78
C GLU A 402 -7.09 111.93 -0.51
N PRO A 403 -7.76 112.09 -1.69
CA PRO A 403 -7.20 111.58 -2.95
C PRO A 403 -5.80 112.14 -3.20
N GLY A 404 -4.82 111.22 -3.49
CA GLY A 404 -3.42 111.58 -3.78
C GLY A 404 -2.52 111.79 -2.53
N SER A 405 -3.06 111.68 -1.29
CA SER A 405 -2.30 111.73 -0.02
C SER A 405 -1.39 110.52 0.15
N ASN A 406 -0.37 110.68 0.99
CA ASN A 406 0.49 109.56 1.34
C ASN A 406 -0.28 108.39 1.99
N GLY A 407 -1.35 108.70 2.74
CA GLY A 407 -2.22 107.71 3.35
C GLY A 407 -3.00 106.90 2.29
N ALA A 408 -3.57 107.59 1.25
CA ALA A 408 -4.25 106.92 0.16
C ALA A 408 -3.31 105.98 -0.62
N LYS A 409 -2.08 106.46 -0.93
CA LYS A 409 -1.05 105.62 -1.62
C LYS A 409 -0.66 104.45 -0.83
N ALA A 410 -0.49 104.58 0.47
CA ALA A 410 -0.15 103.45 1.38
C ALA A 410 -1.29 102.38 1.43
N ALA A 411 -2.56 102.84 1.50
CA ALA A 411 -3.71 101.96 1.47
C ALA A 411 -3.86 101.21 0.14
N GLU A 412 -3.61 101.88 -1.04
CA GLU A 412 -3.58 101.19 -2.30
C GLU A 412 -2.49 100.15 -2.41
N VAL A 413 -1.30 100.37 -1.88
CA VAL A 413 -0.23 99.40 -1.85
C VAL A 413 -0.62 98.21 -0.98
N LEU A 414 -1.18 98.41 0.24
CA LEU A 414 -1.66 97.36 1.15
C LEU A 414 -2.75 96.50 0.49
N ILE A 415 -3.69 97.10 -0.22
CA ILE A 415 -4.73 96.32 -0.93
C ILE A 415 -4.10 95.45 -2.01
N ARG A 416 -3.16 95.99 -2.83
CA ARG A 416 -2.49 95.26 -3.89
C ARG A 416 -1.68 94.06 -3.36
N GLU A 417 -0.94 94.23 -2.28
CA GLU A 417 -0.17 93.21 -1.72
C GLU A 417 -1.04 92.11 -1.00
N ALA A 418 -2.14 92.56 -0.40
CA ALA A 418 -3.12 91.64 0.18
C ALA A 418 -3.81 90.79 -0.90
N GLU A 419 -4.21 91.43 -2.05
CA GLU A 419 -4.71 90.66 -3.20
C GLU A 419 -3.74 89.64 -3.73
N ARG A 420 -2.47 90.03 -3.86
CA ARG A 420 -1.37 89.11 -4.26
C ARG A 420 -1.22 87.93 -3.27
N MET A 421 -1.25 88.18 -1.99
CA MET A 421 -1.22 87.16 -0.97
C MET A 421 -2.43 86.24 -1.06
N ALA A 422 -3.63 86.78 -1.29
CA ALA A 422 -4.85 85.99 -1.49
C ALA A 422 -4.76 85.05 -2.69
N GLU A 423 -4.13 85.48 -3.81
CA GLU A 423 -3.86 84.62 -4.94
C GLU A 423 -2.93 83.45 -4.60
N ILE A 424 -1.82 83.70 -3.84
CA ILE A 424 -0.92 82.64 -3.39
C ILE A 424 -1.62 81.67 -2.48
N VAL A 425 -2.40 82.17 -1.50
CA VAL A 425 -3.17 81.33 -0.60
C VAL A 425 -4.22 80.49 -1.35
N ARG A 426 -4.85 81.03 -2.37
CA ARG A 426 -5.80 80.32 -3.24
C ARG A 426 -5.12 79.21 -4.04
N LYS A 427 -3.87 79.41 -4.50
CA LYS A 427 -3.06 78.39 -5.16
C LYS A 427 -2.71 77.28 -4.12
N ILE A 428 -2.34 77.61 -2.90
CA ILE A 428 -2.07 76.67 -1.82
C ILE A 428 -3.30 75.78 -1.56
N GLY A 429 -4.49 76.36 -1.44
CA GLY A 429 -5.73 75.65 -1.18
C GLY A 429 -6.20 74.74 -2.32
N LYS A 430 -5.63 74.85 -3.53
CA LYS A 430 -5.89 74.02 -4.69
C LYS A 430 -4.84 72.94 -4.90
N ILE A 431 -3.91 72.72 -3.97
CA ILE A 431 -2.89 71.67 -4.07
C ILE A 431 -3.56 70.31 -4.04
N THR A 432 -3.54 69.59 -5.17
CA THR A 432 -4.08 68.23 -5.31
C THR A 432 -2.99 67.19 -5.62
N ARG A 433 -1.80 67.64 -5.96
CA ARG A 433 -0.67 66.76 -6.33
C ARG A 433 0.63 67.14 -5.63
N TYR A 434 1.42 66.17 -5.25
CA TYR A 434 2.76 66.37 -4.71
C TYR A 434 3.76 66.45 -5.88
N GLU A 435 4.05 67.61 -6.36
CA GLU A 435 5.07 67.86 -7.38
C GLU A 435 6.22 68.68 -6.84
N THR A 436 7.44 68.25 -7.06
CA THR A 436 8.66 68.95 -6.61
C THR A 436 9.50 69.35 -7.81
N THR A 437 9.98 70.58 -7.78
CA THR A 437 10.92 71.09 -8.75
C THR A 437 12.32 71.19 -8.14
N SER A 438 13.38 71.03 -8.96
CA SER A 438 14.77 71.17 -8.48
C SER A 438 15.11 72.68 -8.32
N TYR A 439 15.49 73.06 -7.12
CA TYR A 439 15.97 74.42 -6.80
C TYR A 439 17.42 74.33 -6.39
N VAL A 440 18.20 75.34 -6.74
CA VAL A 440 19.66 75.45 -6.52
C VAL A 440 20.32 74.33 -5.71
N GLY A 441 21.07 73.42 -6.37
CA GLY A 441 21.73 72.27 -5.72
C GLY A 441 20.83 71.04 -5.61
N HIS A 442 21.01 70.22 -4.56
CA HIS A 442 20.25 68.97 -4.33
C HIS A 442 18.93 69.14 -3.55
N GLN A 443 18.51 70.37 -3.28
CA GLN A 443 17.25 70.60 -2.57
C GLN A 443 16.06 70.62 -3.56
N LYS A 444 15.08 69.77 -3.30
CA LYS A 444 13.79 69.74 -3.99
C LYS A 444 12.81 70.64 -3.26
N ILE A 445 12.25 71.60 -3.96
CA ILE A 445 11.15 72.44 -3.44
C ILE A 445 9.82 72.03 -4.09
N PHE A 446 8.74 72.28 -3.35
CA PHE A 446 7.40 72.02 -3.81
C PHE A 446 7.02 73.02 -4.89
N ASP A 447 6.57 72.57 -6.08
CA ASP A 447 6.13 73.39 -7.19
C ASP A 447 4.63 73.68 -7.07
N LEU A 448 4.32 74.88 -6.52
CA LEU A 448 2.93 75.30 -6.28
C LEU A 448 2.12 75.48 -7.55
N ASP A 449 2.73 75.90 -8.63
CA ASP A 449 2.00 76.11 -9.93
C ASP A 449 1.64 74.79 -10.56
N ARG A 450 2.52 73.83 -10.61
CA ARG A 450 2.24 72.49 -11.12
C ARG A 450 1.33 71.66 -10.20
N ALA A 451 1.44 71.82 -8.93
CA ALA A 451 0.61 71.08 -7.96
C ALA A 451 -0.86 71.56 -7.92
N ALA A 452 -1.09 72.80 -8.32
CA ALA A 452 -2.45 73.42 -8.36
C ALA A 452 -3.19 73.24 -9.69
N ASP A 453 -2.48 72.91 -10.79
CA ASP A 453 -3.07 72.73 -12.15
C ASP A 453 -3.69 71.31 -12.29
N ALA A 454 -4.92 71.16 -11.77
CA ALA A 454 -5.70 69.92 -11.89
C ALA A 454 -6.54 69.80 -13.17
N SER A 455 -6.36 70.68 -14.17
CA SER A 455 -7.30 70.81 -15.31
C SER A 455 -6.84 70.23 -16.63
N THR A 456 -5.77 69.44 -16.68
CA THR A 456 -5.38 68.71 -17.90
C THR A 456 -5.06 67.28 -17.61
N ASP A 457 -6.08 66.44 -17.58
CA ASP A 457 -5.96 64.98 -17.73
C ASP A 457 -6.00 64.65 -19.24
N PRO A 458 -4.91 64.19 -19.84
CA PRO A 458 -4.91 63.80 -21.28
C PRO A 458 -5.34 62.36 -21.50
N GLY A 459 -6.06 61.72 -20.55
CA GLY A 459 -6.32 60.27 -20.52
C GLY A 459 -7.77 59.82 -20.67
N ALA A 460 -8.69 60.62 -21.21
CA ALA A 460 -10.04 60.14 -21.54
C ALA A 460 -10.21 59.98 -23.04
N LYS A 461 -9.56 58.97 -23.65
CA LYS A 461 -9.94 58.36 -24.92
C LYS A 461 -9.40 56.93 -25.04
N GLY A 462 -10.35 55.95 -25.14
CA GLY A 462 -10.11 54.61 -25.64
C GLY A 462 -10.36 53.53 -24.64
#